data_a9b3812ba496d278cacd5e2ecf95b032
#
_entry.id   a9b3812ba496d278cacd5e2ecf95b032
#
_cell.length_a   1.000
_cell.length_b   1.000
_cell.length_c   1.000
_cell.angle_alpha   90.00
_cell.angle_beta   90.00
_cell.angle_gamma   90.00
#
_symmetry.space_group_name_H-M   'P 1'
#
loop_
_entity.id
_entity.type
_entity.pdbx_description
1 polymer ?
#
loop_
_entity_poly.entity_id
_entity_poly.type
_entity_poly.pdbx_seq_one_letter_code
_entity_poly.pdbx_strand_id
1 'polypeptide(L)'
;SLNAYFSTNFATDRAELVVRGAGNNLAEAQRSIEWMKLALLHPDWRPENLARIRDAVDQSLSGLRNRMQGSEESWVNNPADAYWRQDNPLLLTTASFLTQAHNAHRLRWMLKDAGTPETREAISNFLTRLAGAGAQGNRTELKTLLAALQGNKSASEKLTASLKPYADDFARLPDAAKSLATEAAKDIDQILGDVPDTSLAADWSYLSNQIRRDLLVSPEKTLADLNALRQRILKTGNARMFIIGSSATQQKLETNINDLLSGLQTGKADTTRHSNTKLIDARLRERAPDTTTSPVFVGLVNPNSQSGVFLNSAPGASYKDTDTEKLLEYLASRLYAGGGAHGIFIKTWGAGLAYSNGFRGSPSLGRIGYYAERTPELPQTLRFVIEELKKAPHDPQLVEYAIAQAFLGFRSASEYEVRGEAMAADLADGMTPEVVSRFRRAILDLRRRPDLSDQLYKRMEQTYARVLPGYGVKAKTVEGGIFFVIGPEKQFGLYEDYLKSVEGADTRVYRLYPRDFWMTLKASG
;
A
#
# COMPACT_ATOMS: atom_id res chain seq x y z
N SER A 1 -23.05 15.22 -3.63
CA SER A 1 -22.34 13.92 -3.73
C SER A 1 -22.04 13.38 -2.34
N LEU A 2 -21.88 12.06 -2.23
CA LEU A 2 -21.43 11.35 -1.03
C LEU A 2 -20.35 10.36 -1.42
N ASN A 3 -19.27 10.31 -0.65
CA ASN A 3 -18.21 9.32 -0.80
C ASN A 3 -17.75 8.83 0.58
N ALA A 4 -17.47 7.54 0.71
CA ALA A 4 -16.94 6.94 1.94
C ALA A 4 -15.75 6.04 1.59
N TYR A 5 -14.64 6.21 2.29
CA TYR A 5 -13.42 5.43 2.07
C TYR A 5 -12.57 5.39 3.35
N PHE A 6 -11.67 4.42 3.41
CA PHE A 6 -10.64 4.41 4.44
C PHE A 6 -9.42 5.20 3.98
N SER A 7 -8.93 6.05 4.87
CA SER A 7 -7.70 6.83 4.69
C SER A 7 -6.70 6.44 5.77
N THR A 8 -5.44 6.39 5.37
CA THR A 8 -4.33 6.18 6.29
C THR A 8 -3.50 7.44 6.35
N ASN A 9 -3.48 8.05 7.53
CA ASN A 9 -2.66 9.22 7.78
C ASN A 9 -1.38 8.80 8.49
N PHE A 10 -0.32 8.76 7.74
CA PHE A 10 0.98 8.33 8.25
C PHE A 10 1.69 9.39 9.11
N ALA A 11 1.36 10.66 8.99
CA ALA A 11 1.98 11.72 9.78
C ALA A 11 1.49 11.70 11.23
N THR A 12 0.25 11.24 11.45
CA THR A 12 -0.40 11.19 12.75
C THR A 12 -0.70 9.77 13.24
N ASP A 13 -0.24 8.75 12.51
CA ASP A 13 -0.48 7.32 12.80
C ASP A 13 -1.97 6.98 12.94
N ARG A 14 -2.83 7.57 12.09
CA ARG A 14 -4.28 7.38 12.14
C ARG A 14 -4.79 6.55 10.96
N ALA A 15 -5.61 5.56 11.24
CA ALA A 15 -6.48 4.92 10.27
C ALA A 15 -7.90 5.47 10.44
N GLU A 16 -8.47 6.03 9.38
CA GLU A 16 -9.71 6.79 9.44
C GLU A 16 -10.74 6.30 8.43
N LEU A 17 -11.98 6.16 8.87
CA LEU A 17 -13.12 6.10 7.98
C LEU A 17 -13.49 7.54 7.63
N VAL A 18 -13.27 7.93 6.39
CA VAL A 18 -13.63 9.25 5.87
C VAL A 18 -14.98 9.16 5.18
N VAL A 19 -15.90 10.02 5.58
CA VAL A 19 -17.16 10.24 4.86
C VAL A 19 -17.19 11.69 4.42
N ARG A 20 -17.27 11.89 3.10
CA ARG A 20 -17.25 13.21 2.48
C ARG A 20 -18.57 13.48 1.77
N GLY A 21 -19.20 14.59 2.10
CA GLY A 21 -20.38 15.09 1.40
C GLY A 21 -20.07 16.43 0.74
N ALA A 22 -20.65 16.70 -0.42
CA ALA A 22 -20.55 17.98 -1.11
C ALA A 22 -21.86 18.33 -1.80
N GLY A 23 -22.18 19.64 -1.85
CA GLY A 23 -23.33 20.20 -2.55
C GLY A 23 -22.97 21.54 -3.20
N ASN A 24 -23.57 21.82 -4.34
CA ASN A 24 -23.35 23.05 -5.11
C ASN A 24 -24.14 24.25 -4.52
N ASN A 25 -25.08 23.98 -3.64
CA ASN A 25 -25.90 24.98 -2.95
C ASN A 25 -26.24 24.51 -1.54
N LEU A 26 -26.87 25.38 -0.75
CA LEU A 26 -27.19 25.10 0.65
C LEU A 26 -28.08 23.85 0.82
N ALA A 27 -29.12 23.69 0.01
CA ALA A 27 -30.05 22.56 0.12
C ALA A 27 -29.36 21.23 -0.19
N GLU A 28 -28.47 21.20 -1.20
CA GLU A 28 -27.68 20.01 -1.51
C GLU A 28 -26.66 19.71 -0.41
N ALA A 29 -26.03 20.75 0.17
CA ALA A 29 -25.11 20.59 1.28
C ALA A 29 -25.82 20.02 2.52
N GLN A 30 -27.00 20.52 2.88
CA GLN A 30 -27.83 19.97 3.97
C GLN A 30 -28.17 18.49 3.70
N ARG A 31 -28.65 18.18 2.50
CA ARG A 31 -28.97 16.79 2.12
C ARG A 31 -27.74 15.88 2.15
N SER A 32 -26.57 16.38 1.78
CA SER A 32 -25.34 15.58 1.85
C SER A 32 -24.96 15.24 3.30
N ILE A 33 -25.18 16.14 4.26
CA ILE A 33 -24.95 15.88 5.68
C ILE A 33 -25.94 14.83 6.22
N GLU A 34 -27.21 14.91 5.81
CA GLU A 34 -28.22 13.87 6.14
C GLU A 34 -27.80 12.48 5.64
N TRP A 35 -27.30 12.43 4.40
CA TRP A 35 -26.79 11.16 3.84
C TRP A 35 -25.54 10.65 4.56
N MET A 36 -24.63 11.55 4.96
CA MET A 36 -23.48 11.18 5.80
C MET A 36 -23.95 10.57 7.11
N LYS A 37 -24.96 11.17 7.77
CA LYS A 37 -25.57 10.66 9.00
C LYS A 37 -26.14 9.25 8.79
N LEU A 38 -26.93 9.05 7.74
CA LEU A 38 -27.52 7.75 7.41
C LEU A 38 -26.45 6.69 7.16
N ALA A 39 -25.43 6.99 6.36
CA ALA A 39 -24.34 6.07 6.04
C ALA A 39 -23.54 5.66 7.28
N LEU A 40 -23.27 6.59 8.21
CA LEU A 40 -22.50 6.33 9.41
C LEU A 40 -23.32 5.63 10.51
N LEU A 41 -24.55 6.09 10.75
CA LEU A 41 -25.33 5.69 11.93
C LEU A 41 -26.34 4.57 11.66
N HIS A 42 -26.80 4.42 10.41
CA HIS A 42 -27.88 3.51 10.05
C HIS A 42 -27.54 2.56 8.89
N PRO A 43 -26.36 1.89 8.87
CA PRO A 43 -26.08 0.87 7.87
C PRO A 43 -27.03 -0.32 8.04
N ASP A 44 -27.41 -0.92 6.92
CA ASP A 44 -28.31 -2.07 6.93
C ASP A 44 -27.54 -3.39 7.12
N TRP A 45 -27.42 -3.83 8.38
CA TRP A 45 -26.80 -5.09 8.79
C TRP A 45 -27.80 -6.25 8.94
N ARG A 46 -29.03 -6.09 8.47
CA ARG A 46 -30.03 -7.15 8.58
C ARG A 46 -29.64 -8.37 7.73
N PRO A 47 -30.02 -9.60 8.18
CA PRO A 47 -29.73 -10.83 7.43
C PRO A 47 -30.23 -10.81 5.97
N GLU A 48 -31.36 -10.12 5.72
CA GLU A 48 -31.95 -9.99 4.38
C GLU A 48 -31.03 -9.23 3.42
N ASN A 49 -30.11 -8.39 3.93
CA ASN A 49 -29.15 -7.66 3.15
C ASN A 49 -27.82 -8.42 2.92
N LEU A 50 -27.68 -9.61 3.49
CA LEU A 50 -26.44 -10.40 3.45
C LEU A 50 -25.96 -10.69 2.02
N ALA A 51 -26.90 -10.97 1.09
CA ALA A 51 -26.55 -11.21 -0.31
C ALA A 51 -25.82 -10.00 -0.93
N ARG A 52 -26.34 -8.79 -0.73
CA ARG A 52 -25.72 -7.55 -1.22
C ARG A 52 -24.37 -7.25 -0.56
N ILE A 53 -24.23 -7.58 0.74
CA ILE A 53 -22.94 -7.43 1.43
C ILE A 53 -21.90 -8.38 0.85
N ARG A 54 -22.28 -9.64 0.57
CA ARG A 54 -21.41 -10.62 -0.12
C ARG A 54 -20.98 -10.11 -1.49
N ASP A 55 -21.91 -9.63 -2.31
CA ASP A 55 -21.60 -9.07 -3.63
C ASP A 55 -20.62 -7.89 -3.54
N ALA A 56 -20.82 -6.99 -2.59
CA ALA A 56 -19.91 -5.86 -2.37
C ALA A 56 -18.50 -6.30 -1.95
N VAL A 57 -18.38 -7.33 -1.11
CA VAL A 57 -17.09 -7.91 -0.71
C VAL A 57 -16.42 -8.60 -1.90
N ASP A 58 -17.17 -9.37 -2.69
CA ASP A 58 -16.64 -10.06 -3.88
C ASP A 58 -16.15 -9.08 -4.95
N GLN A 59 -16.88 -8.00 -5.20
CA GLN A 59 -16.47 -6.93 -6.11
C GLN A 59 -15.20 -6.22 -5.61
N SER A 60 -15.15 -5.89 -4.33
CA SER A 60 -13.97 -5.28 -3.70
C SER A 60 -12.75 -6.19 -3.79
N LEU A 61 -12.90 -7.47 -3.46
CA LEU A 61 -11.83 -8.46 -3.55
C LEU A 61 -11.30 -8.60 -4.99
N SER A 62 -12.21 -8.68 -5.97
CA SER A 62 -11.85 -8.77 -7.39
C SER A 62 -11.07 -7.54 -7.85
N GLY A 63 -11.51 -6.34 -7.48
CA GLY A 63 -10.81 -5.09 -7.77
C GLY A 63 -9.40 -5.04 -7.16
N LEU A 64 -9.25 -5.48 -5.91
CA LEU A 64 -7.96 -5.52 -5.22
C LEU A 64 -7.00 -6.56 -5.82
N ARG A 65 -7.49 -7.76 -6.16
CA ARG A 65 -6.70 -8.83 -6.79
C ARG A 65 -6.18 -8.42 -8.18
N ASN A 66 -7.01 -7.72 -8.95
CA ASN A 66 -6.66 -7.31 -10.32
C ASN A 66 -5.83 -6.02 -10.36
N ARG A 67 -5.58 -5.38 -9.22
CA ARG A 67 -4.93 -4.06 -9.20
C ARG A 67 -3.52 -4.07 -9.80
N MET A 68 -2.73 -5.12 -9.57
CA MET A 68 -1.38 -5.27 -10.14
C MET A 68 -1.36 -5.56 -11.65
N GLN A 69 -2.53 -5.77 -12.28
CA GLN A 69 -2.67 -5.95 -13.74
C GLN A 69 -2.96 -4.61 -14.45
N GLY A 70 -3.29 -3.57 -13.67
CA GLY A 70 -3.54 -2.23 -14.18
C GLY A 70 -2.25 -1.46 -14.49
N SER A 71 -2.39 -0.20 -14.91
CA SER A 71 -1.25 0.67 -15.16
C SER A 71 -0.41 0.89 -13.91
N GLU A 72 0.91 0.79 -14.05
CA GLU A 72 1.87 0.82 -12.95
C GLU A 72 1.72 2.09 -12.10
N GLU A 73 1.51 3.23 -12.73
CA GLU A 73 1.38 4.55 -12.08
C GLU A 73 0.25 4.60 -11.04
N SER A 74 -0.76 3.74 -11.19
CA SER A 74 -1.93 3.71 -10.31
C SER A 74 -1.72 2.96 -9.00
N TRP A 75 -0.71 2.08 -8.90
CA TRP A 75 -0.60 1.18 -7.77
C TRP A 75 0.81 0.99 -7.19
N VAL A 76 1.89 1.20 -7.97
CA VAL A 76 3.26 0.81 -7.55
C VAL A 76 3.75 1.51 -6.28
N ASN A 77 3.33 2.73 -6.01
CA ASN A 77 3.71 3.46 -4.80
C ASN A 77 3.17 2.77 -3.52
N ASN A 78 2.01 2.13 -3.60
CA ASN A 78 1.34 1.56 -2.43
C ASN A 78 2.14 0.45 -1.74
N PRO A 79 2.67 -0.58 -2.43
CA PRO A 79 3.50 -1.60 -1.80
C PRO A 79 4.81 -1.04 -1.21
N ALA A 80 5.43 -0.07 -1.86
CA ALA A 80 6.64 0.57 -1.36
C ALA A 80 6.39 1.35 -0.08
N ASP A 81 5.30 2.13 -0.02
CA ASP A 81 4.86 2.85 1.17
C ASP A 81 4.50 1.89 2.31
N ALA A 82 3.81 0.79 1.98
CA ALA A 82 3.46 -0.25 2.95
C ALA A 82 4.72 -0.94 3.51
N TYR A 83 5.70 -1.24 2.67
CA TYR A 83 6.97 -1.80 3.11
C TYR A 83 7.73 -0.86 4.04
N TRP A 84 7.81 0.40 3.67
CA TRP A 84 8.49 1.40 4.51
C TRP A 84 7.83 1.55 5.89
N ARG A 85 6.50 1.37 6.00
CA ARG A 85 5.71 1.61 7.21
C ARG A 85 5.17 0.35 7.86
N GLN A 86 5.80 -0.78 7.59
CA GLN A 86 5.39 -2.09 8.06
C GLN A 86 5.42 -2.29 9.57
N ASP A 87 6.04 -1.37 10.32
CA ASP A 87 6.08 -1.37 11.78
C ASP A 87 4.74 -1.03 12.44
N ASN A 88 3.79 -0.49 11.68
CA ASN A 88 2.45 -0.18 12.15
C ASN A 88 1.39 -1.09 11.48
N PRO A 89 0.96 -2.19 12.13
CA PRO A 89 0.02 -3.14 11.54
C PRO A 89 -1.38 -2.55 11.28
N LEU A 90 -1.83 -1.56 12.06
CA LEU A 90 -3.10 -0.89 11.81
C LEU A 90 -3.05 -0.11 10.51
N LEU A 91 -1.97 0.66 10.28
CA LEU A 91 -1.81 1.42 9.05
C LEU A 91 -1.66 0.51 7.83
N LEU A 92 -0.96 -0.63 7.96
CA LEU A 92 -0.89 -1.61 6.88
C LEU A 92 -2.25 -2.17 6.51
N THR A 93 -3.09 -2.48 7.50
CA THR A 93 -4.44 -3.00 7.27
C THR A 93 -5.30 -2.04 6.45
N THR A 94 -5.13 -0.73 6.63
CA THR A 94 -5.94 0.29 5.96
C THR A 94 -5.27 0.89 4.72
N ALA A 95 -3.94 0.84 4.60
CA ALA A 95 -3.19 1.44 3.49
C ALA A 95 -2.82 0.44 2.40
N SER A 96 -2.33 -0.75 2.76
CA SER A 96 -1.82 -1.73 1.80
C SER A 96 -2.96 -2.45 1.09
N PHE A 97 -3.07 -2.28 -0.24
CA PHE A 97 -4.10 -3.01 -0.99
C PHE A 97 -3.86 -4.53 -1.00
N LEU A 98 -2.62 -4.98 -0.88
CA LEU A 98 -2.30 -6.41 -0.76
C LEU A 98 -2.80 -6.98 0.58
N THR A 99 -2.67 -6.21 1.66
CA THR A 99 -3.24 -6.55 2.96
C THR A 99 -4.76 -6.52 2.93
N GLN A 100 -5.35 -5.50 2.29
CA GLN A 100 -6.79 -5.38 2.12
C GLN A 100 -7.37 -6.53 1.29
N ALA A 101 -6.70 -6.96 0.22
CA ALA A 101 -7.12 -8.11 -0.59
C ALA A 101 -7.17 -9.39 0.26
N HIS A 102 -6.19 -9.59 1.13
CA HIS A 102 -6.20 -10.73 2.05
C HIS A 102 -7.36 -10.64 3.07
N ASN A 103 -7.57 -9.47 3.66
CA ASN A 103 -8.65 -9.27 4.62
C ASN A 103 -10.04 -9.38 3.97
N ALA A 104 -10.21 -8.89 2.74
CA ALA A 104 -11.44 -9.07 1.96
C ALA A 104 -11.68 -10.55 1.64
N HIS A 105 -10.63 -11.31 1.30
CA HIS A 105 -10.72 -12.75 1.11
C HIS A 105 -11.17 -13.48 2.38
N ARG A 106 -10.63 -13.10 3.55
CA ARG A 106 -11.08 -13.63 4.83
C ARG A 106 -12.54 -13.29 5.12
N LEU A 107 -12.91 -12.02 4.94
CA LEU A 107 -14.29 -11.57 5.13
C LEU A 107 -15.27 -12.30 4.22
N ARG A 108 -14.89 -12.55 2.95
CA ARG A 108 -15.67 -13.37 2.03
C ARG A 108 -15.98 -14.75 2.61
N TRP A 109 -14.99 -15.43 3.18
CA TRP A 109 -15.18 -16.74 3.81
C TRP A 109 -15.98 -16.68 5.10
N MET A 110 -15.81 -15.66 5.93
CA MET A 110 -16.59 -15.45 7.16
C MET A 110 -18.06 -15.13 6.89
N LEU A 111 -18.38 -14.60 5.71
CA LEU A 111 -19.76 -14.32 5.29
C LEU A 111 -20.42 -15.50 4.56
N LYS A 112 -19.69 -16.58 4.27
CA LYS A 112 -20.28 -17.78 3.66
C LYS A 112 -21.10 -18.56 4.69
N ASP A 113 -22.23 -19.08 4.21
CA ASP A 113 -23.00 -20.03 4.99
C ASP A 113 -22.42 -21.45 4.76
N ALA A 114 -21.92 -22.04 5.81
CA ALA A 114 -21.43 -23.41 5.79
C ALA A 114 -22.56 -24.45 5.87
N GLY A 115 -23.81 -24.01 5.94
CA GLY A 115 -24.97 -24.89 5.96
C GLY A 115 -25.19 -25.61 7.31
N THR A 116 -25.62 -26.87 7.24
CA THR A 116 -25.93 -27.66 8.44
C THR A 116 -24.66 -27.99 9.27
N PRO A 117 -24.80 -28.35 10.55
CA PRO A 117 -23.66 -28.80 11.37
C PRO A 117 -22.86 -29.90 10.72
N GLU A 118 -23.51 -30.87 10.07
CA GLU A 118 -22.88 -32.00 9.39
C GLU A 118 -22.05 -31.51 8.19
N THR A 119 -22.57 -30.60 7.38
CA THR A 119 -21.82 -30.00 6.26
C THR A 119 -20.61 -29.23 6.79
N ARG A 120 -20.79 -28.46 7.87
CA ARG A 120 -19.73 -27.68 8.51
C ARG A 120 -18.60 -28.57 9.04
N GLU A 121 -18.95 -29.68 9.68
CA GLU A 121 -17.98 -30.65 10.17
C GLU A 121 -17.23 -31.33 9.01
N ALA A 122 -17.95 -31.78 7.99
CA ALA A 122 -17.37 -32.44 6.82
C ALA A 122 -16.36 -31.55 6.10
N ILE A 123 -16.70 -30.29 5.79
CA ILE A 123 -15.79 -29.35 5.14
C ILE A 123 -14.61 -28.96 6.05
N SER A 124 -14.83 -28.79 7.34
CA SER A 124 -13.78 -28.49 8.31
C SER A 124 -12.73 -29.62 8.37
N ASN A 125 -13.19 -30.88 8.46
CA ASN A 125 -12.33 -32.05 8.47
C ASN A 125 -11.54 -32.19 7.16
N PHE A 126 -12.21 -31.97 6.01
CA PHE A 126 -11.57 -31.99 4.70
C PHE A 126 -10.46 -30.94 4.58
N LEU A 127 -10.73 -29.67 4.93
CA LEU A 127 -9.75 -28.58 4.86
C LEU A 127 -8.58 -28.79 5.83
N THR A 128 -8.83 -29.40 7.00
CA THR A 128 -7.76 -29.79 7.93
C THR A 128 -6.81 -30.82 7.31
N ARG A 129 -7.36 -31.81 6.61
CA ARG A 129 -6.54 -32.82 5.89
C ARG A 129 -5.85 -32.19 4.68
N LEU A 130 -6.58 -31.38 3.88
CA LEU A 130 -6.04 -30.70 2.71
C LEU A 130 -4.83 -29.80 3.06
N ALA A 131 -4.79 -29.25 4.28
CA ALA A 131 -3.64 -28.47 4.76
C ALA A 131 -2.32 -29.27 4.73
N GLY A 132 -2.38 -30.59 4.85
CA GLY A 132 -1.22 -31.48 4.75
C GLY A 132 -0.75 -31.78 3.32
N ALA A 133 -1.59 -31.55 2.33
CA ALA A 133 -1.26 -31.89 0.93
C ALA A 133 -0.07 -31.09 0.39
N GLY A 134 0.12 -29.87 0.85
CA GLY A 134 1.22 -29.00 0.40
C GLY A 134 2.63 -29.57 0.61
N ALA A 135 2.80 -30.48 1.57
CA ALA A 135 4.06 -31.16 1.83
C ALA A 135 4.21 -32.49 1.04
N GLN A 136 3.21 -32.92 0.28
CA GLN A 136 3.15 -34.22 -0.38
C GLN A 136 3.44 -34.18 -1.89
N GLY A 137 3.63 -32.96 -2.46
CA GLY A 137 3.88 -32.79 -3.88
C GLY A 137 4.55 -31.48 -4.22
N ASN A 138 5.11 -31.42 -5.43
CA ASN A 138 5.62 -30.17 -6.00
C ASN A 138 4.49 -29.30 -6.57
N ARG A 139 4.82 -28.10 -7.05
CA ARG A 139 3.84 -27.14 -7.60
C ARG A 139 2.95 -27.72 -8.70
N THR A 140 3.52 -28.49 -9.62
CA THR A 140 2.78 -29.09 -10.74
C THR A 140 1.79 -30.15 -10.25
N GLU A 141 2.21 -30.99 -9.33
CA GLU A 141 1.38 -32.03 -8.72
C GLU A 141 0.25 -31.41 -7.88
N LEU A 142 0.56 -30.37 -7.09
CA LEU A 142 -0.43 -29.66 -6.29
C LEU A 142 -1.45 -28.91 -7.17
N LYS A 143 -1.04 -28.31 -8.29
CA LYS A 143 -1.97 -27.73 -9.28
C LYS A 143 -2.86 -28.81 -9.90
N THR A 144 -2.33 -30.02 -10.15
CA THR A 144 -3.12 -31.14 -10.63
C THR A 144 -4.18 -31.56 -9.59
N LEU A 145 -3.83 -31.59 -8.30
CA LEU A 145 -4.80 -31.84 -7.23
C LEU A 145 -5.89 -30.77 -7.22
N LEU A 146 -5.53 -29.48 -7.25
CA LEU A 146 -6.53 -28.39 -7.25
C LEU A 146 -7.47 -28.48 -8.46
N ALA A 147 -6.95 -28.79 -9.64
CA ALA A 147 -7.75 -29.00 -10.83
C ALA A 147 -8.70 -30.20 -10.67
N ALA A 148 -8.27 -31.28 -10.06
CA ALA A 148 -9.12 -32.45 -9.76
C ALA A 148 -10.26 -32.07 -8.79
N LEU A 149 -9.97 -31.31 -7.73
CA LEU A 149 -10.96 -30.79 -6.77
C LEU A 149 -11.93 -29.79 -7.40
N GLN A 150 -11.57 -29.19 -8.55
CA GLN A 150 -12.42 -28.32 -9.36
C GLN A 150 -13.24 -29.09 -10.43
N GLY A 151 -13.17 -30.42 -10.41
CA GLY A 151 -13.96 -31.28 -11.30
C GLY A 151 -13.30 -31.67 -12.62
N ASN A 152 -11.99 -31.41 -12.78
CA ASN A 152 -11.26 -31.85 -13.98
C ASN A 152 -10.93 -33.35 -13.90
N LYS A 153 -11.65 -34.17 -14.67
CA LYS A 153 -11.50 -35.65 -14.71
C LYS A 153 -10.10 -36.08 -15.14
N SER A 154 -9.54 -35.44 -16.17
CA SER A 154 -8.18 -35.77 -16.65
C SER A 154 -7.09 -35.46 -15.59
N ALA A 155 -7.30 -34.44 -14.77
CA ALA A 155 -6.41 -34.16 -13.65
C ALA A 155 -6.52 -35.23 -12.57
N SER A 156 -7.73 -35.72 -12.28
CA SER A 156 -7.95 -36.81 -11.30
C SER A 156 -7.21 -38.10 -11.66
N GLU A 157 -7.14 -38.42 -12.95
CA GLU A 157 -6.43 -39.63 -13.45
C GLU A 157 -4.91 -39.49 -13.35
N LYS A 158 -4.37 -38.26 -13.28
CA LYS A 158 -2.93 -37.96 -13.23
C LYS A 158 -2.38 -37.75 -11.82
N LEU A 159 -3.21 -37.91 -10.81
CA LEU A 159 -2.78 -37.72 -9.42
C LEU A 159 -1.75 -38.75 -9.00
N THR A 160 -0.70 -38.30 -8.32
CA THR A 160 0.29 -39.17 -7.67
C THR A 160 -0.34 -39.99 -6.53
N ALA A 161 0.27 -41.08 -6.17
CA ALA A 161 -0.19 -41.93 -5.07
C ALA A 161 -0.29 -41.18 -3.74
N SER A 162 0.59 -40.18 -3.50
CA SER A 162 0.59 -39.33 -2.31
C SER A 162 -0.60 -38.32 -2.27
N LEU A 163 -1.09 -37.90 -3.42
CA LEU A 163 -2.17 -36.89 -3.52
C LEU A 163 -3.55 -37.51 -3.77
N LYS A 164 -3.63 -38.71 -4.28
CA LYS A 164 -4.90 -39.40 -4.54
C LYS A 164 -5.82 -39.51 -3.31
N PRO A 165 -5.33 -39.77 -2.06
CA PRO A 165 -6.21 -39.80 -0.89
C PRO A 165 -7.02 -38.51 -0.65
N TYR A 166 -6.50 -37.34 -1.03
CA TYR A 166 -7.21 -36.08 -0.89
C TYR A 166 -8.38 -35.94 -1.89
N ALA A 167 -8.21 -36.44 -3.11
CA ALA A 167 -9.29 -36.51 -4.09
C ALA A 167 -10.36 -37.56 -3.69
N ASP A 168 -9.95 -38.69 -3.11
CA ASP A 168 -10.87 -39.70 -2.60
C ASP A 168 -11.70 -39.18 -1.42
N ASP A 169 -11.10 -38.39 -0.53
CA ASP A 169 -11.82 -37.70 0.55
C ASP A 169 -12.82 -36.66 0.02
N PHE A 170 -12.39 -35.87 -0.96
CA PHE A 170 -13.28 -34.92 -1.63
C PHE A 170 -14.49 -35.63 -2.26
N ALA A 171 -14.27 -36.75 -2.92
CA ALA A 171 -15.34 -37.53 -3.56
C ALA A 171 -16.44 -37.97 -2.58
N ARG A 172 -16.07 -38.22 -1.31
CA ARG A 172 -16.97 -38.68 -0.23
C ARG A 172 -17.72 -37.54 0.47
N LEU A 173 -17.40 -36.28 0.18
CA LEU A 173 -18.08 -35.14 0.80
C LEU A 173 -19.57 -35.08 0.37
N PRO A 174 -20.46 -34.64 1.27
CA PRO A 174 -21.81 -34.22 0.88
C PRO A 174 -21.75 -33.09 -0.16
N ASP A 175 -22.75 -32.97 -1.03
CA ASP A 175 -22.75 -32.03 -2.15
C ASP A 175 -22.53 -30.58 -1.72
N ALA A 176 -23.15 -30.14 -0.64
CA ALA A 176 -22.94 -28.79 -0.09
C ALA A 176 -21.48 -28.57 0.36
N ALA A 177 -20.87 -29.53 1.06
CA ALA A 177 -19.47 -29.46 1.47
C ALA A 177 -18.52 -29.56 0.27
N LYS A 178 -18.88 -30.35 -0.76
CA LYS A 178 -18.14 -30.46 -2.02
C LYS A 178 -18.09 -29.13 -2.77
N SER A 179 -19.19 -28.40 -2.82
CA SER A 179 -19.27 -27.05 -3.41
C SER A 179 -18.30 -26.10 -2.72
N LEU A 180 -18.28 -26.07 -1.38
CA LEU A 180 -17.35 -25.24 -0.58
C LEU A 180 -15.89 -25.65 -0.79
N ALA A 181 -15.62 -26.96 -0.86
CA ALA A 181 -14.27 -27.47 -1.12
C ALA A 181 -13.76 -27.09 -2.52
N THR A 182 -14.64 -27.11 -3.52
CA THR A 182 -14.32 -26.64 -4.88
C THR A 182 -13.98 -25.15 -4.92
N GLU A 183 -14.72 -24.33 -4.19
CA GLU A 183 -14.39 -22.90 -4.08
C GLU A 183 -13.08 -22.66 -3.34
N ALA A 184 -12.84 -23.42 -2.25
CA ALA A 184 -11.58 -23.35 -1.53
C ALA A 184 -10.40 -23.73 -2.44
N ALA A 185 -10.55 -24.78 -3.26
CA ALA A 185 -9.54 -25.18 -4.23
C ALA A 185 -9.24 -24.09 -5.26
N LYS A 186 -10.27 -23.39 -5.75
CA LYS A 186 -10.10 -22.25 -6.68
C LYS A 186 -9.32 -21.11 -6.02
N ASP A 187 -9.68 -20.75 -4.79
CA ASP A 187 -9.00 -19.67 -4.06
C ASP A 187 -7.54 -20.04 -3.76
N ILE A 188 -7.27 -21.26 -3.33
CA ILE A 188 -5.91 -21.76 -3.08
C ILE A 188 -5.08 -21.71 -4.37
N ASP A 189 -5.61 -22.19 -5.50
CA ASP A 189 -4.93 -22.16 -6.81
C ASP A 189 -4.55 -20.74 -7.22
N GLN A 190 -5.51 -19.81 -7.13
CA GLN A 190 -5.30 -18.42 -7.49
C GLN A 190 -4.27 -17.72 -6.60
N ILE A 191 -4.33 -17.93 -5.28
CA ILE A 191 -3.46 -17.24 -4.33
C ILE A 191 -2.05 -17.82 -4.33
N LEU A 192 -1.91 -19.15 -4.45
CA LEU A 192 -0.61 -19.80 -4.45
C LEU A 192 0.16 -19.65 -5.77
N GLY A 193 -0.48 -19.12 -6.82
CA GLY A 193 0.20 -18.71 -8.04
C GLY A 193 1.33 -17.71 -7.81
N ASP A 194 1.18 -16.86 -6.82
CA ASP A 194 2.09 -15.74 -6.52
C ASP A 194 3.12 -16.03 -5.41
N VAL A 195 3.14 -17.23 -4.84
CA VAL A 195 4.12 -17.60 -3.80
C VAL A 195 5.32 -18.35 -4.38
N PRO A 196 6.54 -18.25 -3.79
CA PRO A 196 7.69 -19.03 -4.23
C PRO A 196 7.58 -20.48 -3.83
N ASP A 197 8.25 -21.38 -4.58
CA ASP A 197 8.24 -22.82 -4.28
C ASP A 197 8.80 -23.12 -2.90
N THR A 198 9.76 -22.34 -2.42
CA THR A 198 10.37 -22.49 -1.09
C THR A 198 9.40 -22.31 0.07
N SER A 199 8.30 -21.60 -0.12
CA SER A 199 7.26 -21.40 0.91
C SER A 199 5.94 -22.09 0.58
N LEU A 200 5.84 -22.76 -0.58
CA LEU A 200 4.59 -23.31 -1.09
C LEU A 200 3.87 -24.24 -0.10
N ALA A 201 4.58 -25.16 0.52
CA ALA A 201 4.00 -26.10 1.48
C ALA A 201 3.45 -25.38 2.74
N ALA A 202 4.21 -24.42 3.26
CA ALA A 202 3.80 -23.63 4.43
C ALA A 202 2.61 -22.74 4.12
N ASP A 203 2.63 -22.07 2.96
CA ASP A 203 1.54 -21.19 2.53
C ASP A 203 0.27 -21.97 2.17
N TRP A 204 0.40 -23.15 1.59
CA TRP A 204 -0.71 -24.07 1.36
C TRP A 204 -1.40 -24.45 2.68
N SER A 205 -0.62 -24.93 3.65
CA SER A 205 -1.13 -25.29 4.97
C SER A 205 -1.79 -24.08 5.66
N TYR A 206 -1.17 -22.92 5.59
CA TYR A 206 -1.70 -21.68 6.15
C TYR A 206 -3.07 -21.33 5.54
N LEU A 207 -3.20 -21.30 4.21
CA LEU A 207 -4.43 -20.93 3.51
C LEU A 207 -5.57 -21.89 3.78
N SER A 208 -5.30 -23.20 3.68
CA SER A 208 -6.31 -24.22 3.96
C SER A 208 -6.87 -24.09 5.38
N ASN A 209 -5.99 -23.91 6.37
CA ASN A 209 -6.40 -23.70 7.76
C ASN A 209 -7.10 -22.35 7.99
N GLN A 210 -6.71 -21.30 7.26
CA GLN A 210 -7.34 -20.00 7.36
C GLN A 210 -8.77 -20.05 6.80
N ILE A 211 -8.96 -20.59 5.59
CA ILE A 211 -10.29 -20.76 4.98
C ILE A 211 -11.18 -21.55 5.93
N ARG A 212 -10.66 -22.63 6.53
CA ARG A 212 -11.39 -23.42 7.53
C ARG A 212 -11.84 -22.57 8.71
N ARG A 213 -10.92 -21.82 9.33
CA ARG A 213 -11.25 -20.98 10.50
C ARG A 213 -12.27 -19.91 10.17
N ASP A 214 -12.09 -19.24 9.03
CA ASP A 214 -12.97 -18.15 8.61
C ASP A 214 -14.38 -18.69 8.27
N LEU A 215 -14.48 -19.84 7.60
CA LEU A 215 -15.76 -20.49 7.31
C LEU A 215 -16.52 -20.98 8.57
N LEU A 216 -15.81 -21.25 9.66
CA LEU A 216 -16.44 -21.65 10.94
C LEU A 216 -17.08 -20.45 11.70
N VAL A 217 -16.77 -19.22 11.29
CA VAL A 217 -17.48 -18.03 11.78
C VAL A 217 -18.82 -17.95 11.07
N SER A 218 -19.92 -17.77 11.81
CA SER A 218 -21.22 -17.60 11.16
C SER A 218 -21.36 -16.22 10.52
N PRO A 219 -22.15 -16.07 9.44
CA PRO A 219 -22.44 -14.77 8.85
C PRO A 219 -23.04 -13.77 9.85
N GLU A 220 -23.93 -14.23 10.75
CA GLU A 220 -24.56 -13.39 11.79
C GLU A 220 -23.50 -12.85 12.76
N LYS A 221 -22.58 -13.70 13.19
CA LYS A 221 -21.46 -13.29 14.05
C LYS A 221 -20.57 -12.28 13.34
N THR A 222 -20.28 -12.49 12.05
CA THR A 222 -19.49 -11.58 11.22
C THR A 222 -20.16 -10.21 11.11
N LEU A 223 -21.47 -10.15 10.84
CA LEU A 223 -22.22 -8.89 10.78
C LEU A 223 -22.24 -8.19 12.16
N ALA A 224 -22.40 -8.93 13.25
CA ALA A 224 -22.34 -8.38 14.60
C ALA A 224 -20.96 -7.78 14.92
N ASP A 225 -19.88 -8.46 14.53
CA ASP A 225 -18.50 -7.97 14.73
C ASP A 225 -18.21 -6.71 13.89
N LEU A 226 -18.67 -6.65 12.63
CA LEU A 226 -18.56 -5.45 11.81
C LEU A 226 -19.33 -4.27 12.42
N ASN A 227 -20.54 -4.51 12.96
CA ASN A 227 -21.30 -3.47 13.64
C ASN A 227 -20.63 -3.02 14.94
N ALA A 228 -20.05 -3.93 15.71
CA ALA A 228 -19.30 -3.60 16.91
C ALA A 228 -18.04 -2.77 16.60
N LEU A 229 -17.31 -3.10 15.52
CA LEU A 229 -16.19 -2.30 15.02
C LEU A 229 -16.64 -0.88 14.64
N ARG A 230 -17.74 -0.75 13.90
CA ARG A 230 -18.34 0.54 13.57
C ARG A 230 -18.61 1.38 14.81
N GLN A 231 -19.27 0.79 15.83
CA GLN A 231 -19.58 1.48 17.08
C GLN A 231 -18.31 1.95 17.82
N ARG A 232 -17.23 1.18 17.78
CA ARG A 232 -15.94 1.59 18.35
C ARG A 232 -15.32 2.79 17.63
N ILE A 233 -15.48 2.87 16.31
CA ILE A 233 -14.96 3.99 15.48
C ILE A 233 -15.78 5.26 15.74
N LEU A 234 -17.12 5.15 15.81
CA LEU A 234 -18.05 6.29 15.86
C LEU A 234 -18.18 6.89 17.28
N LYS A 235 -17.06 7.41 17.79
CA LYS A 235 -17.00 8.13 19.07
C LYS A 235 -16.57 9.58 18.85
N THR A 236 -17.08 10.48 19.67
CA THR A 236 -16.76 11.92 19.61
C THR A 236 -15.25 12.17 19.71
N GLY A 237 -14.53 11.46 20.58
CA GLY A 237 -13.09 11.59 20.74
C GLY A 237 -12.27 11.10 19.54
N ASN A 238 -12.83 10.23 18.68
CA ASN A 238 -12.19 9.78 17.44
C ASN A 238 -12.48 10.69 16.25
N ALA A 239 -13.55 11.49 16.30
CA ALA A 239 -14.03 12.26 15.18
C ALA A 239 -13.15 13.49 14.88
N ARG A 240 -12.87 13.73 13.61
CA ARG A 240 -12.36 14.99 13.07
C ARG A 240 -13.31 15.46 11.99
N MET A 241 -13.58 16.76 11.92
CA MET A 241 -14.44 17.34 10.90
C MET A 241 -13.76 18.56 10.27
N PHE A 242 -13.85 18.63 8.96
CA PHE A 242 -13.41 19.77 8.16
C PHE A 242 -14.56 20.24 7.29
N ILE A 243 -14.82 21.55 7.30
CA ILE A 243 -15.89 22.17 6.51
C ILE A 243 -15.26 23.22 5.63
N ILE A 244 -15.52 23.13 4.34
CA ILE A 244 -15.06 24.06 3.33
C ILE A 244 -16.29 24.76 2.75
N GLY A 245 -16.37 26.07 2.91
CA GLY A 245 -17.48 26.88 2.45
C GLY A 245 -17.39 28.30 2.98
N SER A 246 -18.25 29.20 2.50
CA SER A 246 -18.34 30.55 3.06
C SER A 246 -18.80 30.53 4.51
N SER A 247 -18.40 31.53 5.31
CA SER A 247 -18.84 31.63 6.72
C SER A 247 -20.36 31.64 6.84
N ALA A 248 -21.06 32.31 5.92
CA ALA A 248 -22.52 32.35 5.90
C ALA A 248 -23.13 30.96 5.63
N THR A 249 -22.51 30.13 4.76
CA THR A 249 -22.96 28.75 4.52
C THR A 249 -22.67 27.87 5.73
N GLN A 250 -21.50 28.01 6.34
CA GLN A 250 -21.15 27.23 7.55
C GLN A 250 -22.13 27.50 8.69
N GLN A 251 -22.49 28.75 8.94
CA GLN A 251 -23.50 29.11 9.95
C GLN A 251 -24.87 28.47 9.69
N LYS A 252 -25.32 28.45 8.42
CA LYS A 252 -26.59 27.82 8.05
C LYS A 252 -26.59 26.30 8.15
N LEU A 253 -25.42 25.68 8.11
CA LEU A 253 -25.25 24.22 8.24
C LEU A 253 -25.04 23.77 9.69
N GLU A 254 -24.85 24.69 10.63
CA GLU A 254 -24.51 24.38 12.03
C GLU A 254 -25.48 23.40 12.67
N THR A 255 -26.79 23.57 12.48
CA THR A 255 -27.81 22.66 13.00
C THR A 255 -27.67 21.26 12.42
N ASN A 256 -27.46 21.12 11.13
CA ASN A 256 -27.30 19.81 10.48
C ASN A 256 -26.01 19.10 10.95
N ILE A 257 -24.94 19.88 11.14
CA ILE A 257 -23.64 19.39 11.65
C ILE A 257 -23.79 18.92 13.09
N ASN A 258 -24.41 19.71 13.95
CA ASN A 258 -24.66 19.35 15.35
C ASN A 258 -25.55 18.11 15.47
N ASP A 259 -26.54 17.95 14.60
CA ASP A 259 -27.39 16.77 14.53
C ASP A 259 -26.59 15.51 14.10
N LEU A 260 -25.68 15.64 13.14
CA LEU A 260 -24.75 14.57 12.77
C LEU A 260 -23.84 14.19 13.95
N LEU A 261 -23.22 15.16 14.61
CA LEU A 261 -22.29 14.93 15.72
C LEU A 261 -22.99 14.35 16.95
N SER A 262 -24.24 14.75 17.23
CA SER A 262 -25.04 14.21 18.34
C SER A 262 -25.34 12.72 18.21
N GLY A 263 -25.26 12.18 16.99
CA GLY A 263 -25.40 10.74 16.73
C GLY A 263 -24.16 9.91 17.10
N LEU A 264 -23.01 10.55 17.37
CA LEU A 264 -21.81 9.84 17.80
C LEU A 264 -21.86 9.50 19.28
N GLN A 265 -21.31 8.35 19.64
CA GLN A 265 -21.18 7.97 21.04
C GLN A 265 -20.17 8.90 21.75
N THR A 266 -20.53 9.38 22.94
CA THR A 266 -19.59 10.12 23.78
C THR A 266 -18.48 9.19 24.26
N GLY A 267 -17.23 9.56 24.04
CA GLY A 267 -16.09 8.75 24.47
C GLY A 267 -14.74 9.40 24.14
N LYS A 268 -13.71 8.96 24.85
CA LYS A 268 -12.33 9.39 24.58
C LYS A 268 -11.81 8.76 23.29
N ALA A 269 -10.83 9.44 22.65
CA ALA A 269 -10.10 8.89 21.53
C ALA A 269 -9.39 7.59 21.91
N ASP A 270 -9.40 6.62 20.99
CA ASP A 270 -8.55 5.45 21.11
C ASP A 270 -7.13 5.84 20.63
N THR A 271 -6.22 5.94 21.59
CA THR A 271 -4.80 6.34 21.34
C THR A 271 -3.84 5.16 21.47
N THR A 272 -4.34 3.94 21.50
CA THR A 272 -3.52 2.73 21.64
C THR A 272 -2.56 2.64 20.43
N ARG A 273 -1.26 2.68 20.71
CA ARG A 273 -0.24 2.41 19.72
C ARG A 273 -0.04 0.91 19.58
N HIS A 274 -0.12 0.42 18.36
CA HIS A 274 0.15 -0.97 18.04
C HIS A 274 1.65 -1.20 17.81
N SER A 275 2.08 -2.42 18.07
CA SER A 275 3.46 -2.91 18.15
C SER A 275 4.37 -2.50 16.98
N ASN A 276 5.66 -2.34 17.30
CA ASN A 276 6.76 -1.99 16.39
C ASN A 276 7.39 -3.20 15.68
N THR A 277 6.64 -4.23 15.35
CA THR A 277 7.18 -5.39 14.64
C THR A 277 7.16 -5.14 13.13
N LYS A 278 8.31 -5.21 12.49
CA LYS A 278 8.41 -5.17 11.01
C LYS A 278 7.92 -6.49 10.43
N LEU A 279 6.64 -6.54 10.11
CA LEU A 279 5.94 -7.79 9.79
C LEU A 279 6.32 -8.36 8.42
N ILE A 280 6.56 -7.50 7.42
CA ILE A 280 7.00 -7.94 6.09
C ILE A 280 8.43 -8.47 6.15
N ASP A 281 9.32 -7.80 6.87
CA ASP A 281 10.68 -8.28 7.12
C ASP A 281 10.70 -9.60 7.90
N ALA A 282 9.78 -9.78 8.85
CA ALA A 282 9.67 -11.04 9.59
C ALA A 282 9.34 -12.21 8.65
N ARG A 283 8.38 -12.03 7.71
CA ARG A 283 8.04 -13.03 6.71
C ARG A 283 9.17 -13.28 5.71
N LEU A 284 9.86 -12.23 5.32
CA LEU A 284 11.03 -12.37 4.46
C LEU A 284 12.11 -13.22 5.13
N ARG A 285 12.36 -13.03 6.44
CA ARG A 285 13.31 -13.85 7.20
C ARG A 285 12.91 -15.32 7.33
N GLU A 286 11.61 -15.63 7.34
CA GLU A 286 11.15 -17.02 7.30
C GLU A 286 11.67 -17.76 6.04
N ARG A 287 11.78 -17.06 4.90
CA ARG A 287 12.30 -17.61 3.63
C ARG A 287 13.80 -17.43 3.43
N ALA A 288 14.37 -16.40 4.02
CA ALA A 288 15.78 -16.05 3.94
C ALA A 288 16.38 -15.86 5.36
N PRO A 289 16.61 -16.96 6.10
CA PRO A 289 17.03 -16.90 7.52
C PRO A 289 18.37 -16.20 7.76
N ASP A 290 19.21 -16.12 6.75
CA ASP A 290 20.49 -15.41 6.77
C ASP A 290 20.35 -13.87 6.76
N THR A 291 19.13 -13.35 6.62
CA THR A 291 18.83 -11.93 6.73
C THR A 291 18.85 -11.49 8.19
N THR A 292 19.98 -10.97 8.67
CA THR A 292 20.15 -10.56 10.07
C THR A 292 19.63 -9.16 10.36
N THR A 293 19.57 -8.28 9.35
CA THR A 293 19.12 -6.88 9.44
C THR A 293 17.94 -6.63 8.51
N SER A 294 17.25 -5.49 8.69
CA SER A 294 16.25 -5.05 7.70
C SER A 294 16.92 -4.89 6.34
N PRO A 295 16.42 -5.55 5.28
CA PRO A 295 17.02 -5.44 3.97
C PRO A 295 16.87 -4.02 3.39
N VAL A 296 17.92 -3.54 2.74
CA VAL A 296 17.96 -2.22 2.11
C VAL A 296 17.42 -2.31 0.66
N PHE A 297 17.74 -3.42 -0.04
CA PHE A 297 17.29 -3.68 -1.40
C PHE A 297 16.23 -4.77 -1.40
N VAL A 298 15.02 -4.41 -1.79
CA VAL A 298 13.87 -5.33 -1.83
C VAL A 298 13.13 -5.23 -3.16
N GLY A 299 12.60 -6.34 -3.65
CA GLY A 299 11.90 -6.40 -4.92
C GLY A 299 10.57 -7.15 -4.81
N LEU A 300 9.45 -6.47 -5.09
CA LEU A 300 8.14 -7.13 -5.21
C LEU A 300 8.04 -7.80 -6.58
N VAL A 301 7.99 -9.12 -6.58
CA VAL A 301 7.87 -9.92 -7.81
C VAL A 301 6.49 -9.70 -8.43
N ASN A 302 6.47 -9.24 -9.68
CA ASN A 302 5.27 -9.16 -10.51
C ASN A 302 5.52 -9.85 -11.85
N PRO A 303 5.09 -11.12 -12.00
CA PRO A 303 5.31 -11.88 -13.23
C PRO A 303 4.49 -11.36 -14.42
N ASN A 304 3.47 -10.52 -14.17
CA ASN A 304 2.61 -9.97 -15.21
C ASN A 304 3.22 -8.72 -15.89
N SER A 305 4.26 -8.12 -15.30
CA SER A 305 5.00 -6.99 -15.89
C SER A 305 6.18 -7.48 -16.71
N GLN A 306 6.50 -6.77 -17.80
CA GLN A 306 7.74 -6.98 -18.55
C GLN A 306 8.79 -5.92 -18.20
N SER A 307 8.35 -4.80 -17.64
CA SER A 307 9.17 -3.66 -17.23
C SER A 307 9.53 -3.73 -15.75
N GLY A 308 10.52 -2.93 -15.37
CA GLY A 308 10.85 -2.69 -13.97
C GLY A 308 10.38 -1.33 -13.48
N VAL A 309 10.26 -1.19 -12.17
CA VAL A 309 9.92 0.06 -11.49
C VAL A 309 10.92 0.30 -10.37
N PHE A 310 11.41 1.54 -10.24
CA PHE A 310 12.15 2.01 -9.06
C PHE A 310 11.28 2.87 -8.17
N LEU A 311 11.38 2.64 -6.86
CA LEU A 311 10.75 3.45 -5.81
C LEU A 311 11.74 3.60 -4.65
N ASN A 312 12.84 4.28 -4.93
CA ASN A 312 13.90 4.52 -3.96
C ASN A 312 13.54 5.70 -3.08
N SER A 313 13.82 5.62 -1.78
CA SER A 313 13.48 6.65 -0.81
C SER A 313 14.50 6.72 0.30
N ALA A 314 14.79 7.94 0.76
CA ALA A 314 15.66 8.22 1.90
C ALA A 314 15.08 9.37 2.75
N PRO A 315 15.49 9.51 4.03
CA PRO A 315 15.10 10.66 4.84
C PRO A 315 15.48 11.98 4.16
N GLY A 316 14.67 13.00 4.29
CA GLY A 316 14.84 14.35 3.74
C GLY A 316 14.28 15.40 4.67
N ALA A 317 14.22 16.66 4.22
CA ALA A 317 13.64 17.73 5.02
C ALA A 317 12.13 17.55 5.22
N SER A 318 11.68 17.87 6.41
CA SER A 318 10.26 17.95 6.79
C SER A 318 9.80 19.41 6.95
N TYR A 319 8.49 19.65 6.97
CA TYR A 319 7.94 20.98 7.27
C TYR A 319 8.38 21.54 8.64
N LYS A 320 8.81 20.68 9.56
CA LYS A 320 9.29 21.09 10.89
C LYS A 320 10.74 21.59 10.85
N ASP A 321 11.47 21.27 9.77
CA ASP A 321 12.88 21.66 9.63
C ASP A 321 12.98 23.12 9.18
N THR A 322 13.83 23.87 9.90
CA THR A 322 14.27 25.23 9.54
C THR A 322 15.78 25.31 9.45
N ASP A 323 16.45 24.19 9.63
CA ASP A 323 17.90 24.08 9.49
C ASP A 323 18.33 24.32 8.04
N THR A 324 19.31 25.21 7.88
CA THR A 324 19.77 25.65 6.55
C THR A 324 20.29 24.45 5.71
N GLU A 325 21.01 23.52 6.32
CA GLU A 325 21.60 22.38 5.58
C GLU A 325 20.51 21.48 5.01
N LYS A 326 19.50 21.13 5.80
CA LYS A 326 18.38 20.32 5.35
C LYS A 326 17.55 21.01 4.26
N LEU A 327 17.37 22.32 4.37
CA LEU A 327 16.66 23.11 3.36
C LEU A 327 17.45 23.18 2.04
N LEU A 328 18.77 23.31 2.11
CA LEU A 328 19.65 23.27 0.95
C LEU A 328 19.64 21.89 0.27
N GLU A 329 19.69 20.80 1.06
CA GLU A 329 19.51 19.43 0.53
C GLU A 329 18.16 19.26 -0.18
N TYR A 330 17.09 19.78 0.44
CA TYR A 330 15.77 19.73 -0.17
C TYR A 330 15.72 20.48 -1.50
N LEU A 331 16.23 21.71 -1.56
CA LEU A 331 16.29 22.48 -2.81
C LEU A 331 17.21 21.82 -3.85
N ALA A 332 18.37 21.27 -3.44
CA ALA A 332 19.25 20.53 -4.32
C ALA A 332 18.55 19.32 -4.98
N SER A 333 17.67 18.63 -4.23
CA SER A 333 16.86 17.53 -4.78
C SER A 333 15.87 17.98 -5.86
N ARG A 334 15.60 19.30 -5.97
CA ARG A 334 14.62 19.87 -6.91
C ARG A 334 15.25 20.40 -8.22
N LEU A 335 16.58 20.52 -8.29
CA LEU A 335 17.26 21.09 -9.45
C LEU A 335 16.90 20.39 -10.77
N TYR A 336 16.87 19.06 -10.79
CA TYR A 336 16.57 18.25 -11.98
C TYR A 336 15.24 17.50 -11.87
N ALA A 337 14.38 17.92 -10.91
CA ALA A 337 13.02 17.40 -10.77
C ALA A 337 12.05 18.08 -11.73
N GLY A 338 10.87 17.47 -11.91
CA GLY A 338 9.80 18.04 -12.74
C GLY A 338 9.99 17.85 -14.24
N GLY A 339 9.13 18.51 -15.02
CA GLY A 339 9.02 18.32 -16.48
C GLY A 339 9.76 19.35 -17.34
N GLY A 340 10.67 20.15 -16.77
CA GLY A 340 11.49 21.09 -17.55
C GLY A 340 12.47 20.35 -18.49
N ALA A 341 12.87 20.98 -19.58
CA ALA A 341 13.74 20.39 -20.60
C ALA A 341 15.10 19.89 -20.04
N HIS A 342 15.59 20.52 -18.96
CA HIS A 342 16.78 20.09 -18.22
C HIS A 342 16.51 18.90 -17.29
N GLY A 343 15.24 18.62 -16.99
CA GLY A 343 14.83 17.59 -16.03
C GLY A 343 15.14 16.18 -16.50
N ILE A 344 15.44 15.32 -15.54
CA ILE A 344 15.74 13.90 -15.80
C ILE A 344 14.56 13.20 -16.48
N PHE A 345 13.33 13.61 -16.20
CA PHE A 345 12.14 13.05 -16.83
C PHE A 345 12.24 13.12 -18.37
N ILE A 346 12.42 14.31 -18.93
CA ILE A 346 12.43 14.51 -20.40
C ILE A 346 13.59 13.76 -21.05
N LYS A 347 14.76 13.78 -20.45
CA LYS A 347 15.95 13.08 -20.97
C LYS A 347 15.75 11.56 -21.01
N THR A 348 15.26 10.98 -19.94
CA THR A 348 15.06 9.53 -19.81
C THR A 348 13.92 9.04 -20.69
N TRP A 349 12.84 9.81 -20.78
CA TRP A 349 11.72 9.55 -21.67
C TRP A 349 12.13 9.61 -23.14
N GLY A 350 12.88 10.65 -23.51
CA GLY A 350 13.40 10.80 -24.87
C GLY A 350 14.39 9.70 -25.29
N ALA A 351 15.09 9.11 -24.32
CA ALA A 351 15.95 7.96 -24.55
C ALA A 351 15.21 6.61 -24.56
N GLY A 352 13.89 6.60 -24.31
CA GLY A 352 13.09 5.37 -24.26
C GLY A 352 13.36 4.47 -23.04
N LEU A 353 13.95 5.01 -21.97
CA LEU A 353 14.42 4.25 -20.81
C LEU A 353 13.43 4.22 -19.64
N ALA A 354 12.45 5.10 -19.63
CA ALA A 354 11.33 5.07 -18.69
C ALA A 354 10.14 5.84 -19.25
N TYR A 355 8.93 5.39 -18.96
CA TYR A 355 7.72 6.13 -19.32
C TYR A 355 7.52 7.35 -18.41
N SER A 356 7.75 7.18 -17.12
CA SER A 356 7.70 8.25 -16.11
C SER A 356 8.85 8.05 -15.13
N ASN A 357 9.54 9.12 -14.79
CA ASN A 357 10.58 9.10 -13.78
C ASN A 357 10.85 10.48 -13.20
N GLY A 358 11.59 10.54 -12.11
CA GLY A 358 12.02 11.80 -11.53
C GLY A 358 12.37 11.72 -10.05
N PHE A 359 12.70 12.89 -9.51
CA PHE A 359 12.95 13.05 -8.08
C PHE A 359 11.72 13.62 -7.41
N ARG A 360 11.36 13.03 -6.27
CA ARG A 360 10.26 13.48 -5.41
C ARG A 360 10.83 13.97 -4.09
N GLY A 361 10.25 15.04 -3.57
CA GLY A 361 10.47 15.51 -2.20
C GLY A 361 9.13 15.64 -1.52
N SER A 362 8.96 15.01 -0.36
CA SER A 362 7.75 15.07 0.45
C SER A 362 8.06 15.62 1.84
N PRO A 363 8.01 16.94 2.05
CA PRO A 363 8.25 17.52 3.37
C PRO A 363 7.22 17.09 4.42
N SER A 364 6.00 16.73 4.04
CA SER A 364 5.01 16.14 4.96
C SER A 364 5.48 14.81 5.54
N LEU A 365 6.22 14.03 4.76
CA LEU A 365 6.76 12.73 5.15
C LEU A 365 8.21 12.80 5.63
N GLY A 366 8.91 13.94 5.41
CA GLY A 366 10.33 14.08 5.70
C GLY A 366 11.20 13.17 4.82
N ARG A 367 10.87 13.01 3.51
CA ARG A 367 11.58 12.10 2.63
C ARG A 367 11.85 12.70 1.27
N ILE A 368 12.94 12.22 0.67
CA ILE A 368 13.25 12.38 -0.76
C ILE A 368 13.17 11.00 -1.43
N GLY A 369 12.94 10.97 -2.73
CA GLY A 369 12.86 9.72 -3.48
C GLY A 369 13.24 9.89 -4.94
N TYR A 370 13.62 8.78 -5.56
CA TYR A 370 13.74 8.60 -7.00
C TYR A 370 12.75 7.51 -7.43
N TYR A 371 11.99 7.78 -8.47
CA TYR A 371 11.11 6.81 -9.08
C TYR A 371 11.35 6.72 -10.58
N ALA A 372 11.14 5.53 -11.14
CA ALA A 372 11.04 5.32 -12.57
C ALA A 372 10.06 4.18 -12.83
N GLU A 373 9.16 4.37 -13.77
CA GLU A 373 8.06 3.46 -14.10
C GLU A 373 8.17 3.00 -15.55
N ARG A 374 7.75 1.76 -15.83
CA ARG A 374 7.86 1.10 -17.15
C ARG A 374 9.27 1.19 -17.73
N THR A 375 10.23 0.78 -16.94
CA THR A 375 11.64 0.74 -17.28
C THR A 375 11.96 -0.55 -18.02
N PRO A 376 12.37 -0.53 -19.30
CA PRO A 376 12.68 -1.75 -20.04
C PRO A 376 13.78 -2.57 -19.37
N GLU A 377 14.80 -1.90 -18.81
CA GLU A 377 15.90 -2.52 -18.07
C GLU A 377 16.36 -1.61 -16.93
N LEU A 378 16.19 -2.09 -15.68
CA LEU A 378 16.49 -1.33 -14.47
C LEU A 378 17.93 -0.76 -14.44
N PRO A 379 19.01 -1.57 -14.63
CA PRO A 379 20.37 -1.05 -14.56
C PRO A 379 20.69 0.00 -15.63
N GLN A 380 20.16 -0.18 -16.84
CA GLN A 380 20.41 0.74 -17.96
C GLN A 380 19.84 2.13 -17.65
N THR A 381 18.62 2.18 -17.16
CA THR A 381 17.97 3.44 -16.78
C THR A 381 18.73 4.14 -15.65
N LEU A 382 19.17 3.39 -14.64
CA LEU A 382 19.88 3.96 -13.50
C LEU A 382 21.25 4.53 -13.92
N ARG A 383 22.02 3.80 -14.75
CA ARG A 383 23.30 4.27 -15.30
C ARG A 383 23.10 5.55 -16.12
N PHE A 384 22.11 5.57 -17.01
CA PHE A 384 21.80 6.74 -17.81
C PHE A 384 21.50 7.96 -16.96
N VAL A 385 20.62 7.82 -15.95
CA VAL A 385 20.27 8.92 -15.05
C VAL A 385 21.51 9.44 -14.31
N ILE A 386 22.34 8.54 -13.80
CA ILE A 386 23.58 8.90 -13.08
C ILE A 386 24.53 9.65 -14.03
N GLU A 387 24.72 9.17 -15.24
CA GLU A 387 25.60 9.80 -16.23
C GLU A 387 25.12 11.20 -16.64
N GLU A 388 23.81 11.34 -16.89
CA GLU A 388 23.21 12.64 -17.22
C GLU A 388 23.36 13.66 -16.08
N LEU A 389 23.19 13.23 -14.83
CA LEU A 389 23.40 14.10 -13.69
C LEU A 389 24.87 14.51 -13.50
N LYS A 390 25.82 13.60 -13.76
CA LYS A 390 27.26 13.89 -13.69
C LYS A 390 27.74 14.83 -14.79
N LYS A 391 27.08 14.81 -15.96
CA LYS A 391 27.38 15.70 -17.11
C LYS A 391 26.62 17.02 -17.02
N ALA A 392 25.67 17.14 -16.10
CA ALA A 392 24.79 18.30 -16.05
C ALA A 392 25.58 19.59 -15.77
N PRO A 393 25.39 20.65 -16.58
CA PRO A 393 26.08 21.91 -16.35
C PRO A 393 25.54 22.60 -15.09
N HIS A 394 26.42 23.32 -14.40
CA HIS A 394 26.01 24.21 -13.31
C HIS A 394 25.32 25.45 -13.89
N ASP A 395 24.01 25.46 -13.92
CA ASP A 395 23.21 26.59 -14.41
C ASP A 395 22.58 27.35 -13.23
N PRO A 396 22.99 28.59 -12.94
CA PRO A 396 22.42 29.38 -11.86
C PRO A 396 20.91 29.63 -12.00
N GLN A 397 20.35 29.56 -13.22
CA GLN A 397 18.91 29.74 -13.43
C GLN A 397 18.08 28.58 -12.84
N LEU A 398 18.67 27.38 -12.69
CA LEU A 398 18.00 26.26 -12.07
C LEU A 398 17.75 26.46 -10.57
N VAL A 399 18.41 27.39 -9.92
CA VAL A 399 18.12 27.76 -8.52
C VAL A 399 16.70 28.30 -8.39
N GLU A 400 16.32 29.22 -9.25
CA GLU A 400 14.95 29.78 -9.27
C GLU A 400 13.93 28.69 -9.62
N TYR A 401 14.28 27.80 -10.54
CA TYR A 401 13.45 26.63 -10.86
C TYR A 401 13.28 25.71 -9.65
N ALA A 402 14.34 25.39 -8.92
CA ALA A 402 14.28 24.55 -7.74
C ALA A 402 13.38 25.16 -6.65
N ILE A 403 13.47 26.47 -6.44
CA ILE A 403 12.60 27.21 -5.53
C ILE A 403 11.14 27.13 -6.01
N ALA A 404 10.88 27.36 -7.29
CA ALA A 404 9.54 27.26 -7.87
C ALA A 404 8.99 25.83 -7.69
N GLN A 405 9.78 24.80 -7.96
CA GLN A 405 9.41 23.40 -7.75
C GLN A 405 9.07 23.10 -6.27
N ALA A 406 9.76 23.73 -5.33
CA ALA A 406 9.45 23.58 -3.90
C ALA A 406 8.06 24.13 -3.54
N PHE A 407 7.51 25.02 -4.35
CA PHE A 407 6.19 25.63 -4.14
C PHE A 407 5.07 25.05 -5.02
N LEU A 408 5.39 24.27 -6.06
CA LEU A 408 4.40 23.75 -7.01
C LEU A 408 3.37 22.77 -6.38
N GLY A 409 3.71 22.11 -5.32
CA GLY A 409 2.78 21.24 -4.57
C GLY A 409 1.95 21.96 -3.51
N PHE A 410 2.17 23.27 -3.36
CA PHE A 410 1.56 24.04 -2.29
C PHE A 410 0.49 24.98 -2.84
N ARG A 411 -0.76 24.68 -2.53
CA ARG A 411 -1.91 25.58 -2.65
C ARG A 411 -1.82 26.51 -3.87
N SER A 412 -2.24 26.02 -5.01
CA SER A 412 -2.41 26.88 -6.17
C SER A 412 -3.37 28.04 -5.80
N ALA A 413 -3.23 29.17 -6.45
CA ALA A 413 -4.17 30.28 -6.33
C ALA A 413 -5.55 29.96 -6.94
N SER A 414 -5.78 28.72 -7.35
CA SER A 414 -7.01 28.22 -7.94
C SER A 414 -8.17 28.19 -6.93
N GLU A 415 -9.19 27.50 -7.25
CA GLU A 415 -10.49 27.45 -6.59
C GLU A 415 -10.44 27.30 -5.07
N TYR A 416 -11.37 27.92 -4.36
CA TYR A 416 -11.47 27.88 -2.89
C TYR A 416 -11.58 26.46 -2.34
N GLU A 417 -12.26 25.56 -3.06
CA GLU A 417 -12.42 24.17 -2.69
C GLU A 417 -11.06 23.46 -2.61
N VAL A 418 -10.25 23.55 -3.67
CA VAL A 418 -8.91 22.95 -3.74
C VAL A 418 -7.99 23.50 -2.65
N ARG A 419 -8.05 24.80 -2.38
CA ARG A 419 -7.30 25.43 -1.29
C ARG A 419 -7.75 24.94 0.08
N GLY A 420 -9.06 24.83 0.28
CA GLY A 420 -9.66 24.31 1.51
C GLY A 420 -9.28 22.86 1.75
N GLU A 421 -9.32 22.01 0.71
CA GLU A 421 -8.89 20.61 0.79
C GLU A 421 -7.41 20.48 1.17
N ALA A 422 -6.54 21.28 0.56
CA ALA A 422 -5.11 21.28 0.90
C ALA A 422 -4.88 21.72 2.37
N MET A 423 -5.64 22.71 2.85
CA MET A 423 -5.58 23.11 4.26
C MET A 423 -6.10 22.03 5.20
N ALA A 424 -7.19 21.36 4.85
CA ALA A 424 -7.74 20.27 5.64
C ALA A 424 -6.75 19.09 5.70
N ALA A 425 -6.07 18.78 4.58
CA ALA A 425 -5.03 17.76 4.54
C ALA A 425 -3.82 18.12 5.42
N ASP A 426 -3.31 19.35 5.33
CA ASP A 426 -2.23 19.83 6.21
C ASP A 426 -2.61 19.67 7.70
N LEU A 427 -3.81 20.10 8.08
CA LEU A 427 -4.30 19.98 9.46
C LEU A 427 -4.47 18.52 9.87
N ALA A 428 -4.95 17.68 8.95
CA ALA A 428 -5.07 16.24 9.19
C ALA A 428 -3.68 15.60 9.45
N ASP A 429 -2.64 16.07 8.79
CA ASP A 429 -1.24 15.67 8.99
C ASP A 429 -0.59 16.29 10.25
N GLY A 430 -1.35 17.04 11.04
CA GLY A 430 -0.83 17.73 12.21
C GLY A 430 0.05 18.95 11.87
N MET A 431 -0.07 19.46 10.63
CA MET A 431 0.66 20.63 10.15
C MET A 431 -0.21 21.87 10.28
N THR A 432 0.16 22.78 11.17
CA THR A 432 -0.54 24.06 11.28
C THR A 432 -0.10 25.02 10.15
N PRO A 433 -0.92 26.00 9.78
CA PRO A 433 -0.54 27.02 8.81
C PRO A 433 0.77 27.74 9.14
N GLU A 434 1.07 27.90 10.44
CA GLU A 434 2.31 28.56 10.93
C GLU A 434 3.54 27.70 10.63
N VAL A 435 3.46 26.37 10.83
CA VAL A 435 4.57 25.44 10.54
C VAL A 435 4.88 25.46 9.04
N VAL A 436 3.87 25.33 8.19
CA VAL A 436 4.04 25.35 6.74
C VAL A 436 4.55 26.72 6.26
N SER A 437 4.01 27.82 6.81
CA SER A 437 4.44 29.17 6.47
C SER A 437 5.90 29.44 6.86
N ARG A 438 6.32 28.95 8.03
CA ARG A 438 7.71 29.10 8.50
C ARG A 438 8.69 28.38 7.58
N PHE A 439 8.40 27.12 7.20
CA PHE A 439 9.21 26.37 6.25
C PHE A 439 9.34 27.10 4.91
N ARG A 440 8.24 27.62 4.38
CA ARG A 440 8.23 28.37 3.13
C ARG A 440 9.06 29.66 3.20
N ARG A 441 8.93 30.41 4.29
CA ARG A 441 9.75 31.62 4.50
C ARG A 441 11.23 31.28 4.57
N ALA A 442 11.59 30.20 5.27
CA ALA A 442 12.98 29.76 5.35
C ALA A 442 13.57 29.42 3.97
N ILE A 443 12.80 28.79 3.06
CA ILE A 443 13.21 28.58 1.67
C ILE A 443 13.39 29.91 0.92
N LEU A 444 12.46 30.86 1.06
CA LEU A 444 12.55 32.16 0.39
C LEU A 444 13.71 33.01 0.95
N ASP A 445 14.05 32.86 2.22
CA ASP A 445 15.20 33.54 2.81
C ASP A 445 16.52 33.03 2.25
N LEU A 446 16.61 31.74 1.89
CA LEU A 446 17.78 31.19 1.20
C LEU A 446 18.02 31.86 -0.17
N ARG A 447 16.96 32.30 -0.86
CA ARG A 447 17.06 33.00 -2.14
C ARG A 447 17.94 34.26 -2.07
N ARG A 448 18.05 34.88 -0.90
CA ARG A 448 18.85 36.10 -0.68
C ARG A 448 20.35 35.84 -0.57
N ARG A 449 20.75 34.57 -0.51
CA ARG A 449 22.16 34.20 -0.38
C ARG A 449 22.86 34.32 -1.73
N PRO A 450 23.98 35.06 -1.81
CA PRO A 450 24.71 35.23 -3.06
C PRO A 450 25.40 33.94 -3.53
N ASP A 451 25.68 33.01 -2.59
CA ASP A 451 26.32 31.73 -2.83
C ASP A 451 25.36 30.56 -3.02
N LEU A 452 24.03 30.81 -3.13
CA LEU A 452 23.02 29.76 -3.14
C LEU A 452 23.23 28.74 -4.25
N SER A 453 23.54 29.19 -5.47
CA SER A 453 23.79 28.30 -6.61
C SER A 453 24.90 27.31 -6.29
N ASP A 454 26.05 27.80 -5.84
CA ASP A 454 27.21 26.96 -5.52
C ASP A 454 26.90 25.97 -4.40
N GLN A 455 26.16 26.43 -3.40
CA GLN A 455 25.74 25.59 -2.28
C GLN A 455 24.80 24.46 -2.69
N LEU A 456 23.87 24.71 -3.60
CA LEU A 456 22.95 23.69 -4.11
C LEU A 456 23.69 22.65 -4.97
N TYR A 457 24.53 23.08 -5.89
CA TYR A 457 25.28 22.15 -6.73
C TYR A 457 26.28 21.31 -5.93
N LYS A 458 26.95 21.90 -4.93
CA LYS A 458 27.81 21.16 -4.02
C LYS A 458 27.06 20.04 -3.26
N ARG A 459 25.77 20.25 -2.91
CA ARG A 459 24.97 19.27 -2.17
C ARG A 459 24.23 18.29 -3.09
N MET A 460 24.06 18.63 -4.35
CA MET A 460 23.29 17.84 -5.32
C MET A 460 23.79 16.39 -5.39
N GLU A 461 25.09 16.20 -5.53
CA GLU A 461 25.69 14.87 -5.62
C GLU A 461 25.39 14.03 -4.38
N GLN A 462 25.59 14.58 -3.20
CA GLN A 462 25.33 13.90 -1.92
C GLN A 462 23.84 13.58 -1.76
N THR A 463 22.96 14.51 -2.17
CA THR A 463 21.51 14.34 -2.08
C THR A 463 21.01 13.24 -3.01
N TYR A 464 21.44 13.23 -4.27
CA TYR A 464 21.03 12.21 -5.22
C TYR A 464 21.64 10.83 -4.94
N ALA A 465 22.88 10.79 -4.43
CA ALA A 465 23.53 9.54 -4.01
C ALA A 465 22.72 8.76 -2.97
N ARG A 466 21.88 9.43 -2.18
CA ARG A 466 21.01 8.79 -1.17
C ARG A 466 19.86 7.99 -1.76
N VAL A 467 19.51 8.20 -3.03
CA VAL A 467 18.39 7.54 -3.72
C VAL A 467 18.79 6.88 -5.04
N LEU A 468 20.05 7.05 -5.47
CA LEU A 468 20.61 6.46 -6.70
C LEU A 468 21.83 5.57 -6.36
N PRO A 469 21.65 4.25 -6.19
CA PRO A 469 22.76 3.33 -5.99
C PRO A 469 23.81 3.46 -7.10
N GLY A 470 25.08 3.60 -6.73
CA GLY A 470 26.20 3.78 -7.67
C GLY A 470 26.50 5.24 -8.06
N TYR A 471 25.77 6.23 -7.53
CA TYR A 471 26.07 7.63 -7.83
C TYR A 471 27.29 8.17 -7.04
N GLY A 472 27.54 7.67 -5.85
CA GLY A 472 28.67 8.11 -5.02
C GLY A 472 28.73 7.38 -3.68
N VAL A 473 27.81 7.66 -2.79
CA VAL A 473 27.71 6.99 -1.48
C VAL A 473 27.12 5.59 -1.67
N LYS A 474 27.63 4.61 -0.93
CA LYS A 474 27.01 3.27 -0.94
C LYS A 474 25.61 3.34 -0.34
N ALA A 475 24.62 2.91 -1.10
CA ALA A 475 23.21 2.95 -0.73
C ALA A 475 22.94 2.23 0.61
N LYS A 476 23.63 1.11 0.86
CA LYS A 476 23.55 0.36 2.14
C LYS A 476 23.99 1.13 3.38
N THR A 477 24.71 2.24 3.22
CA THR A 477 25.14 3.10 4.33
C THR A 477 24.17 4.26 4.58
N VAL A 478 23.15 4.44 3.76
CA VAL A 478 22.14 5.50 3.93
C VAL A 478 21.16 5.08 5.02
N GLU A 479 21.31 5.66 6.20
CA GLU A 479 20.40 5.40 7.31
C GLU A 479 18.94 5.71 6.92
N GLY A 480 18.03 4.76 7.16
CA GLY A 480 16.63 4.87 6.78
C GLY A 480 16.37 4.88 5.25
N GLY A 481 17.40 4.55 4.45
CA GLY A 481 17.26 4.35 2.99
C GLY A 481 16.52 3.05 2.68
N ILE A 482 15.65 3.10 1.66
CA ILE A 482 14.90 1.96 1.13
C ILE A 482 15.00 2.02 -0.39
N PHE A 483 15.46 0.91 -0.98
CA PHE A 483 15.57 0.75 -2.43
C PHE A 483 14.60 -0.34 -2.86
N PHE A 484 13.39 0.09 -3.20
CA PHE A 484 12.29 -0.78 -3.56
C PHE A 484 12.16 -0.87 -5.07
N VAL A 485 12.10 -2.08 -5.60
CA VAL A 485 11.86 -2.33 -7.02
C VAL A 485 10.64 -3.22 -7.21
N ILE A 486 9.98 -3.10 -8.35
CA ILE A 486 8.87 -3.98 -8.76
C ILE A 486 9.17 -4.47 -10.17
N GLY A 487 8.87 -5.73 -10.45
CA GLY A 487 9.04 -6.29 -11.79
C GLY A 487 9.12 -7.82 -11.79
N PRO A 488 9.36 -8.40 -12.97
CA PRO A 488 9.59 -9.84 -13.08
C PRO A 488 10.98 -10.22 -12.57
N GLU A 489 11.18 -11.49 -12.23
CA GLU A 489 12.44 -12.02 -11.67
C GLU A 489 13.68 -11.68 -12.52
N LYS A 490 13.54 -11.65 -13.84
CA LYS A 490 14.62 -11.25 -14.76
C LYS A 490 15.17 -9.87 -14.46
N GLN A 491 14.30 -8.90 -14.17
CA GLN A 491 14.72 -7.52 -13.85
C GLN A 491 15.52 -7.48 -12.55
N PHE A 492 15.15 -8.29 -11.58
CA PHE A 492 15.85 -8.34 -10.29
C PHE A 492 17.25 -8.98 -10.42
N GLY A 493 17.39 -10.01 -11.25
CA GLY A 493 18.71 -10.58 -11.54
C GLY A 493 19.66 -9.55 -12.16
N LEU A 494 19.21 -8.84 -13.19
CA LEU A 494 19.98 -7.77 -13.83
C LEU A 494 20.33 -6.64 -12.85
N TYR A 495 19.38 -6.25 -11.99
CA TYR A 495 19.61 -5.21 -11.00
C TYR A 495 20.57 -5.66 -9.90
N GLU A 496 20.47 -6.88 -9.45
CA GLU A 496 21.37 -7.48 -8.45
C GLU A 496 22.82 -7.52 -8.96
N ASP A 497 23.04 -7.90 -10.22
CA ASP A 497 24.38 -7.90 -10.84
C ASP A 497 24.96 -6.47 -10.92
N TYR A 498 24.11 -5.49 -11.23
CA TYR A 498 24.52 -4.08 -11.16
C TYR A 498 24.90 -3.68 -9.73
N LEU A 499 24.05 -4.00 -8.75
CA LEU A 499 24.31 -3.66 -7.34
C LEU A 499 25.59 -4.31 -6.82
N LYS A 500 25.88 -5.56 -7.19
CA LYS A 500 27.15 -6.21 -6.83
C LYS A 500 28.36 -5.43 -7.32
N SER A 501 28.26 -4.81 -8.50
CA SER A 501 29.35 -4.01 -9.06
C SER A 501 29.58 -2.68 -8.36
N VAL A 502 28.54 -2.07 -7.76
CA VAL A 502 28.63 -0.71 -7.16
C VAL A 502 28.56 -0.72 -5.64
N GLU A 503 27.85 -1.67 -5.01
CA GLU A 503 27.63 -1.75 -3.58
C GLU A 503 28.52 -2.81 -2.88
N GLY A 504 28.97 -3.83 -3.64
CA GLY A 504 29.81 -4.93 -3.18
C GLY A 504 29.24 -6.30 -3.54
N ALA A 505 30.10 -7.30 -3.67
CA ALA A 505 29.80 -8.63 -4.19
C ALA A 505 28.74 -9.42 -3.36
N ASP A 506 28.57 -9.08 -2.11
CA ASP A 506 27.60 -9.66 -1.18
C ASP A 506 26.19 -9.05 -1.28
N THR A 507 26.01 -8.04 -2.15
CA THR A 507 24.74 -7.33 -2.29
C THR A 507 23.73 -8.18 -3.05
N ARG A 508 22.52 -8.25 -2.54
CA ARG A 508 21.39 -8.93 -3.20
C ARG A 508 20.10 -8.15 -3.05
N VAL A 509 19.16 -8.42 -3.96
CA VAL A 509 17.78 -7.94 -3.88
C VAL A 509 16.93 -9.02 -3.22
N TYR A 510 16.32 -8.72 -2.10
CA TYR A 510 15.43 -9.64 -1.40
C TYR A 510 14.05 -9.66 -2.06
N ARG A 511 13.58 -10.85 -2.44
CA ARG A 511 12.31 -11.02 -3.16
C ARG A 511 11.15 -10.96 -2.18
N LEU A 512 10.22 -10.07 -2.46
CA LEU A 512 8.92 -9.96 -1.81
C LEU A 512 7.82 -10.47 -2.74
N TYR A 513 6.79 -11.01 -2.15
CA TYR A 513 5.62 -11.53 -2.84
C TYR A 513 4.35 -10.92 -2.22
N PRO A 514 3.20 -10.86 -2.92
CA PRO A 514 1.94 -10.36 -2.34
C PRO A 514 1.62 -10.98 -0.98
N ARG A 515 1.95 -12.26 -0.80
CA ARG A 515 1.79 -13.01 0.45
C ARG A 515 2.52 -12.40 1.66
N ASP A 516 3.63 -11.71 1.45
CA ASP A 516 4.42 -11.10 2.53
C ASP A 516 3.71 -9.92 3.20
N PHE A 517 2.77 -9.32 2.48
CA PHE A 517 1.94 -8.21 2.98
C PHE A 517 0.70 -8.67 3.75
N TRP A 518 0.46 -9.98 3.87
CA TRP A 518 -0.69 -10.47 4.61
C TRP A 518 -0.46 -10.35 6.11
N MET A 519 -1.32 -9.56 6.74
CA MET A 519 -1.27 -9.36 8.18
C MET A 519 -2.04 -10.49 8.85
N THR A 520 -1.31 -11.43 9.43
CA THR A 520 -1.88 -12.38 10.36
C THR A 520 -1.45 -11.95 11.75
N LEU A 521 -2.32 -11.28 12.44
CA LEU A 521 -2.22 -11.24 13.89
C LEU A 521 -2.23 -12.71 14.34
N LYS A 522 -1.19 -13.18 15.02
CA LYS A 522 -1.29 -14.41 15.79
C LYS A 522 -2.52 -14.19 16.65
N ALA A 523 -3.54 -15.04 16.51
CA ALA A 523 -4.57 -15.09 17.52
C ALA A 523 -3.81 -15.20 18.83
N SER A 524 -3.93 -14.20 19.70
CA SER A 524 -3.56 -14.36 21.11
C SER A 524 -4.34 -15.58 21.55
N GLY A 525 -3.62 -16.67 21.78
CA GLY A 525 -4.16 -17.95 22.19
C GLY A 525 -4.96 -17.85 23.47
#